data_b120364e95a4f05437d51a4acaa914b3
#
_entry.id   b120364e95a4f05437d51a4acaa914b3
#
_cell.length_a   1.000
_cell.length_b   1.000
_cell.length_c   1.000
_cell.angle_alpha   90.00
_cell.angle_beta   90.00
_cell.angle_gamma   90.00
#
_symmetry.space_group_name_H-M   'P 1'
#
loop_
_entity.id
_entity.type
_entity.pdbx_description
1 polymer ?
#
loop_
_entity_poly.entity_id
_entity_poly.type
_entity_poly.pdbx_seq_one_letter_code
_entity_poly.pdbx_strand_id
1 'polypeptide(L)'
;MNRLHAILMSYVLLLSACGSVPPAPVDRFYRLQPVSISSAARVLPGAVAVQPFRADSLYAERPIIYSEETSLRQLRQYHYHLWLYPPAQLVQGHLLASLGSAIDLSGGSTAANVLDGRVLNFERVLSGKNSKAQVALELRLQVAGKPLLNKSYQAEQAADDDSLGAFAVAMEQALAGIYVEFLADVARSR
;
A
#
# COMPACT_ATOMS: atom_id res chain seq x y z
N MET A 1 -31.37 -18.15 60.93
CA MET A 1 -31.79 -18.26 59.52
C MET A 1 -31.27 -17.11 58.62
N ASN A 2 -31.23 -15.88 59.13
CA ASN A 2 -30.88 -14.70 58.23
C ASN A 2 -29.44 -14.61 57.73
N ARG A 3 -28.46 -15.12 58.48
CA ARG A 3 -27.04 -15.02 58.05
C ARG A 3 -26.69 -15.97 56.87
N LEU A 4 -27.29 -17.15 56.84
CA LEU A 4 -27.07 -18.15 55.80
C LEU A 4 -27.66 -17.69 54.46
N HIS A 5 -28.83 -17.05 54.50
CA HIS A 5 -29.47 -16.48 53.31
C HIS A 5 -28.68 -15.28 52.74
N ALA A 6 -28.10 -14.45 53.63
CA ALA A 6 -27.27 -13.31 53.19
C ALA A 6 -25.98 -13.79 52.53
N ILE A 7 -25.35 -14.86 53.03
CA ILE A 7 -24.15 -15.47 52.40
C ILE A 7 -24.49 -16.12 51.06
N LEU A 8 -25.61 -16.83 50.98
CA LEU A 8 -26.06 -17.46 49.72
C LEU A 8 -26.38 -16.42 48.64
N MET A 9 -27.04 -15.33 49.03
CA MET A 9 -27.39 -14.24 48.12
C MET A 9 -26.16 -13.47 47.65
N SER A 10 -25.12 -13.31 48.50
CA SER A 10 -23.82 -12.73 48.12
C SER A 10 -23.07 -13.61 47.14
N TYR A 11 -23.16 -14.92 47.23
CA TYR A 11 -22.51 -15.88 46.32
C TYR A 11 -23.17 -15.90 44.94
N VAL A 12 -24.50 -15.76 44.89
CA VAL A 12 -25.26 -15.68 43.62
C VAL A 12 -24.93 -14.38 42.85
N LEU A 13 -24.71 -13.27 43.54
CA LEU A 13 -24.32 -11.98 42.95
C LEU A 13 -22.91 -12.00 42.37
N LEU A 14 -22.00 -12.82 42.91
CA LEU A 14 -20.63 -12.98 42.41
C LEU A 14 -20.57 -13.85 41.12
N LEU A 15 -21.54 -14.73 40.91
CA LEU A 15 -21.61 -15.58 39.72
C LEU A 15 -22.17 -14.88 38.48
N SER A 16 -22.87 -13.74 38.65
CA SER A 16 -23.39 -12.94 37.51
C SER A 16 -22.39 -11.98 36.89
N ALA A 17 -21.13 -11.93 37.37
CA ALA A 17 -20.07 -11.07 36.87
C ALA A 17 -19.35 -11.63 35.62
N CYS A 18 -19.83 -12.73 35.01
CA CYS A 18 -19.39 -13.13 33.68
C CYS A 18 -19.96 -12.16 32.64
N GLY A 19 -19.34 -10.97 32.53
CA GLY A 19 -19.59 -10.04 31.46
C GLY A 19 -19.33 -10.71 30.10
N SER A 20 -20.21 -10.49 29.14
CA SER A 20 -20.00 -10.94 27.74
C SER A 20 -18.65 -10.42 27.27
N VAL A 21 -17.73 -11.32 26.95
CA VAL A 21 -16.47 -10.95 26.29
C VAL A 21 -16.84 -10.32 24.94
N PRO A 22 -16.38 -9.10 24.63
CA PRO A 22 -16.60 -8.51 23.32
C PRO A 22 -16.13 -9.47 22.22
N PRO A 23 -16.84 -9.59 21.09
CA PRO A 23 -16.38 -10.43 20.00
C PRO A 23 -14.98 -10.01 19.58
N ALA A 24 -14.12 -10.98 19.26
CA ALA A 24 -12.76 -10.71 18.79
C ALA A 24 -12.83 -9.81 17.53
N PRO A 25 -11.97 -8.80 17.46
CA PRO A 25 -11.88 -7.97 16.24
C PRO A 25 -11.59 -8.83 15.01
N VAL A 26 -12.20 -8.48 13.88
CA VAL A 26 -12.05 -9.22 12.62
C VAL A 26 -11.09 -8.46 11.72
N ASP A 27 -10.17 -9.19 11.09
CA ASP A 27 -9.25 -8.64 10.09
C ASP A 27 -10.01 -8.09 8.88
N ARG A 28 -9.60 -6.91 8.42
CA ARG A 28 -10.11 -6.24 7.23
C ARG A 28 -8.99 -6.08 6.23
N PHE A 29 -9.26 -6.50 4.99
CA PHE A 29 -8.26 -6.50 3.92
C PHE A 29 -8.58 -5.43 2.88
N TYR A 30 -7.53 -4.72 2.46
CA TYR A 30 -7.60 -3.66 1.45
C TYR A 30 -6.77 -4.06 0.24
N ARG A 31 -7.27 -3.71 -0.94
CA ARG A 31 -6.59 -3.91 -2.22
C ARG A 31 -6.51 -2.59 -2.97
N LEU A 32 -5.60 -2.50 -3.92
CA LEU A 32 -5.53 -1.39 -4.86
C LEU A 32 -6.23 -1.79 -6.16
N GLN A 33 -6.97 -0.84 -6.75
CA GLN A 33 -7.56 -0.98 -8.06
C GLN A 33 -6.73 -0.21 -9.09
N PRO A 34 -6.51 -0.77 -10.29
CA PRO A 34 -5.71 -0.11 -11.31
C PRO A 34 -6.37 1.19 -11.77
N VAL A 35 -5.56 2.22 -11.94
CA VAL A 35 -5.96 3.50 -12.52
C VAL A 35 -5.54 3.49 -13.99
N SER A 36 -6.47 3.67 -14.91
CA SER A 36 -6.17 3.75 -16.33
C SER A 36 -5.30 4.96 -16.64
N ILE A 37 -4.08 4.73 -17.10
CA ILE A 37 -3.17 5.78 -17.55
C ILE A 37 -3.30 5.89 -19.07
N SER A 38 -3.86 7.02 -19.51
CA SER A 38 -4.00 7.33 -20.93
C SER A 38 -2.62 7.65 -21.52
N SER A 39 -1.94 6.64 -22.01
CA SER A 39 -0.78 6.81 -22.86
C SER A 39 -1.07 6.21 -24.22
N ALA A 40 -1.15 7.03 -25.23
CA ALA A 40 -1.41 6.60 -26.60
C ALA A 40 -0.19 5.96 -27.28
N ALA A 41 0.99 6.01 -26.71
CA ALA A 41 2.22 5.55 -27.33
C ALA A 41 2.96 4.55 -26.42
N ARG A 42 3.49 3.49 -27.02
CA ARG A 42 4.49 2.63 -26.36
C ARG A 42 5.71 3.47 -26.03
N VAL A 43 6.04 3.57 -24.77
CA VAL A 43 7.17 4.34 -24.29
C VAL A 43 8.48 3.58 -24.52
N LEU A 44 8.44 2.25 -24.58
CA LEU A 44 9.61 1.42 -24.79
C LEU A 44 9.54 0.65 -26.12
N PRO A 45 10.66 0.54 -26.86
CA PRO A 45 10.75 -0.34 -28.00
C PRO A 45 10.92 -1.79 -27.53
N GLY A 46 9.87 -2.59 -27.67
CA GLY A 46 9.89 -4.02 -27.35
C GLY A 46 9.38 -4.34 -25.95
N ALA A 47 9.50 -5.60 -25.60
CA ALA A 47 8.95 -6.18 -24.38
C ALA A 47 9.80 -5.87 -23.15
N VAL A 48 9.14 -5.68 -22.01
CA VAL A 48 9.76 -5.40 -20.69
C VAL A 48 9.42 -6.53 -19.72
N ALA A 49 10.45 -7.14 -19.15
CA ALA A 49 10.29 -8.04 -18.01
C ALA A 49 10.24 -7.21 -16.72
N VAL A 50 9.20 -7.41 -15.92
CA VAL A 50 9.10 -6.74 -14.61
C VAL A 50 9.55 -7.73 -13.54
N GLN A 51 10.63 -7.40 -12.85
CA GLN A 51 11.15 -8.18 -11.74
C GLN A 51 10.29 -7.98 -10.49
N PRO A 52 10.30 -8.95 -9.54
CA PRO A 52 9.62 -8.77 -8.27
C PRO A 52 10.09 -7.50 -7.55
N PHE A 53 9.13 -6.65 -7.18
CA PHE A 53 9.44 -5.46 -6.40
C PHE A 53 9.81 -5.84 -4.97
N ARG A 54 10.56 -4.98 -4.32
CA ARG A 54 11.05 -5.17 -2.96
C ARG A 54 10.57 -4.05 -2.05
N ALA A 55 10.47 -4.35 -0.77
CA ALA A 55 10.25 -3.37 0.28
C ALA A 55 11.04 -3.81 1.50
N ASP A 56 11.42 -2.86 2.34
CA ASP A 56 12.18 -3.15 3.55
C ASP A 56 11.35 -2.83 4.80
N SER A 57 11.76 -3.44 5.93
CA SER A 57 11.21 -3.14 7.24
C SER A 57 9.68 -3.27 7.29
N LEU A 58 9.00 -2.30 7.90
CA LEU A 58 7.54 -2.30 8.07
C LEU A 58 6.77 -2.36 6.74
N TYR A 59 7.34 -1.84 5.66
CA TYR A 59 6.69 -1.86 4.34
C TYR A 59 6.80 -3.21 3.61
N ALA A 60 7.55 -4.17 4.17
CA ALA A 60 7.58 -5.55 3.67
C ALA A 60 6.38 -6.38 4.15
N GLU A 61 5.68 -5.91 5.18
CA GLU A 61 4.58 -6.60 5.84
C GLU A 61 3.22 -6.10 5.36
N ARG A 62 2.15 -6.82 5.71
CA ARG A 62 0.77 -6.51 5.29
C ARG A 62 0.03 -5.46 6.11
N PRO A 63 0.33 -5.21 7.40
CA PRO A 63 -0.35 -4.18 8.16
C PRO A 63 -0.26 -2.81 7.46
N ILE A 64 -1.37 -2.06 7.45
CA ILE A 64 -1.34 -0.68 6.98
C ILE A 64 -0.53 0.14 7.97
N ILE A 65 0.48 0.83 7.47
CA ILE A 65 1.36 1.72 8.24
C ILE A 65 0.78 3.12 8.22
N TYR A 66 0.88 3.81 9.36
CA TYR A 66 0.48 5.21 9.47
C TYR A 66 1.41 6.00 10.37
N SER A 67 1.45 7.31 10.14
CA SER A 67 2.07 8.31 10.99
C SER A 67 1.08 9.45 11.28
N GLU A 68 1.38 10.27 12.28
CA GLU A 68 0.68 11.51 12.54
C GLU A 68 1.51 12.68 11.99
N GLU A 69 0.87 13.67 11.36
CA GLU A 69 1.55 14.83 10.79
C GLU A 69 2.41 15.57 11.82
N THR A 70 1.99 15.57 13.09
CA THR A 70 2.74 16.14 14.22
C THR A 70 3.92 15.27 14.66
N SER A 71 4.02 14.03 14.18
CA SER A 71 5.02 13.04 14.59
C SER A 71 5.40 12.09 13.45
N LEU A 72 5.81 12.62 12.31
CA LEU A 72 6.14 11.86 11.09
C LEU A 72 7.28 10.85 11.26
N ARG A 73 8.11 11.00 12.30
CA ARG A 73 9.20 10.05 12.59
C ARG A 73 8.73 8.81 13.34
N GLN A 74 7.49 8.80 13.85
CA GLN A 74 6.93 7.69 14.58
C GLN A 74 5.94 6.93 13.71
N LEU A 75 6.36 5.81 13.18
CA LEU A 75 5.51 4.91 12.41
C LEU A 75 4.75 3.98 13.37
N ARG A 76 3.48 3.77 13.05
CA ARG A 76 2.58 2.84 13.72
C ARG A 76 1.92 1.94 12.69
N GLN A 77 1.39 0.81 13.14
CA GLN A 77 0.65 -0.11 12.27
C GLN A 77 -0.76 -0.34 12.82
N TYR A 78 -1.70 -0.55 11.92
CA TYR A 78 -3.03 -1.03 12.29
C TYR A 78 -2.96 -2.53 12.59
N HIS A 79 -3.63 -3.00 13.64
CA HIS A 79 -3.61 -4.41 14.03
C HIS A 79 -4.55 -5.27 13.18
N TYR A 80 -5.71 -4.74 12.78
CA TYR A 80 -6.79 -5.46 12.10
C TYR A 80 -7.11 -4.91 10.72
N HIS A 81 -6.27 -4.03 10.18
CA HIS A 81 -6.39 -3.46 8.85
C HIS A 81 -5.13 -3.76 8.06
N LEU A 82 -5.27 -4.62 7.08
CA LEU A 82 -4.18 -5.24 6.37
C LEU A 82 -4.33 -4.99 4.87
N TRP A 83 -3.24 -4.80 4.18
CA TRP A 83 -3.24 -4.95 2.74
C TRP A 83 -3.50 -6.42 2.35
N LEU A 84 -4.16 -6.65 1.22
CA LEU A 84 -4.43 -8.00 0.71
C LEU A 84 -3.13 -8.76 0.43
N TYR A 85 -2.12 -8.07 -0.08
CA TYR A 85 -0.75 -8.55 -0.30
C TYR A 85 0.25 -7.56 0.30
N PRO A 86 1.52 -7.95 0.53
CA PRO A 86 2.56 -7.01 0.91
C PRO A 86 2.68 -5.84 -0.08
N PRO A 87 2.99 -4.62 0.38
CA PRO A 87 3.07 -3.41 -0.45
C PRO A 87 3.89 -3.57 -1.73
N ALA A 88 5.03 -4.25 -1.70
CA ALA A 88 5.83 -4.49 -2.90
C ALA A 88 5.05 -5.25 -3.98
N GLN A 89 4.32 -6.28 -3.61
CA GLN A 89 3.49 -7.06 -4.53
C GLN A 89 2.26 -6.27 -5.01
N LEU A 90 1.63 -5.48 -4.10
CA LEU A 90 0.51 -4.61 -4.48
C LEU A 90 0.92 -3.57 -5.50
N VAL A 91 2.04 -2.86 -5.25
CA VAL A 91 2.56 -1.81 -6.15
C VAL A 91 2.93 -2.40 -7.50
N GLN A 92 3.61 -3.55 -7.52
CA GLN A 92 3.94 -4.25 -8.77
C GLN A 92 2.68 -4.62 -9.56
N GLY A 93 1.69 -5.26 -8.91
CA GLY A 93 0.43 -5.64 -9.55
C GLY A 93 -0.36 -4.43 -10.06
N HIS A 94 -0.41 -3.35 -9.27
CA HIS A 94 -1.06 -2.11 -9.64
C HIS A 94 -0.38 -1.45 -10.84
N LEU A 95 0.97 -1.39 -10.86
CA LEU A 95 1.75 -0.87 -11.99
C LEU A 95 1.47 -1.68 -13.26
N LEU A 96 1.56 -3.02 -13.20
CA LEU A 96 1.31 -3.88 -14.34
C LEU A 96 -0.08 -3.67 -14.92
N ALA A 97 -1.10 -3.58 -14.07
CA ALA A 97 -2.48 -3.38 -14.49
C ALA A 97 -2.72 -1.97 -15.04
N SER A 98 -2.06 -0.94 -14.49
CA SER A 98 -2.24 0.47 -14.88
C SER A 98 -1.46 0.83 -16.16
N LEU A 99 -0.31 0.23 -16.38
CA LEU A 99 0.60 0.54 -17.50
C LEU A 99 0.53 -0.45 -18.65
N GLY A 100 -0.24 -1.53 -18.57
CA GLY A 100 -0.26 -2.62 -19.53
C GLY A 100 -0.39 -2.21 -20.99
N SER A 101 -1.05 -1.07 -21.27
CA SER A 101 -1.16 -0.50 -22.64
C SER A 101 0.02 0.41 -23.03
N ALA A 102 0.76 0.94 -22.05
CA ALA A 102 1.85 1.89 -22.27
C ALA A 102 3.22 1.19 -22.39
N ILE A 103 3.35 0.01 -21.80
CA ILE A 103 4.56 -0.81 -21.81
C ILE A 103 4.18 -2.20 -22.33
N ASP A 104 4.96 -2.75 -23.25
CA ASP A 104 4.80 -4.12 -23.67
C ASP A 104 5.36 -5.07 -22.60
N LEU A 105 4.46 -5.68 -21.82
CA LEU A 105 4.79 -6.58 -20.74
C LEU A 105 4.88 -8.05 -21.16
N SER A 106 4.85 -8.33 -22.46
CA SER A 106 4.85 -9.71 -23.01
C SER A 106 6.22 -10.41 -22.97
N GLY A 107 7.27 -9.69 -22.56
CA GLY A 107 8.62 -10.22 -22.51
C GLY A 107 8.89 -11.05 -21.26
N GLY A 108 8.76 -12.35 -21.33
CA GLY A 108 9.19 -13.25 -20.26
C GLY A 108 10.66 -13.03 -19.82
N SER A 109 11.28 -14.02 -19.19
CA SER A 109 12.66 -13.98 -18.66
C SER A 109 13.75 -13.65 -19.70
N THR A 110 13.43 -13.64 -20.99
CA THR A 110 14.34 -13.33 -22.10
C THR A 110 14.22 -11.89 -22.62
N ALA A 111 13.40 -11.04 -22.00
CA ALA A 111 13.27 -9.65 -22.42
C ALA A 111 14.58 -8.90 -22.26
N ALA A 112 14.97 -8.15 -23.32
CA ALA A 112 16.16 -7.31 -23.28
C ALA A 112 16.01 -6.10 -22.34
N ASN A 113 14.76 -5.74 -21.99
CA ASN A 113 14.43 -4.63 -21.11
C ASN A 113 13.92 -5.16 -19.79
N VAL A 114 14.41 -4.61 -18.70
CA VAL A 114 14.09 -5.05 -17.33
C VAL A 114 13.69 -3.86 -16.48
N LEU A 115 12.52 -3.94 -15.86
CA LEU A 115 12.05 -3.00 -14.85
C LEU A 115 12.07 -3.67 -13.49
N ASP A 116 12.72 -3.07 -12.53
CA ASP A 116 12.62 -3.43 -11.12
C ASP A 116 12.22 -2.21 -10.26
N GLY A 117 11.70 -2.47 -9.07
CA GLY A 117 11.23 -1.45 -8.18
C GLY A 117 11.44 -1.78 -6.70
N ARG A 118 11.54 -0.72 -5.89
CA ARG A 118 11.62 -0.80 -4.44
C ARG A 118 10.66 0.20 -3.82
N VAL A 119 9.84 -0.25 -2.89
CA VAL A 119 8.98 0.59 -2.07
C VAL A 119 9.81 1.18 -0.94
N LEU A 120 9.94 2.50 -0.91
CA LEU A 120 10.70 3.24 0.08
C LEU A 120 9.80 3.79 1.20
N ASN A 121 8.57 4.16 0.85
CA ASN A 121 7.54 4.62 1.77
C ASN A 121 6.16 4.19 1.23
N PHE A 122 5.24 3.80 2.13
CA PHE A 122 3.90 3.37 1.77
C PHE A 122 2.99 3.51 2.98
N GLU A 123 2.55 4.73 3.29
CA GLU A 123 1.89 5.01 4.55
C GLU A 123 0.73 5.99 4.43
N ARG A 124 -0.09 5.96 5.44
CA ARG A 124 -1.14 6.94 5.71
C ARG A 124 -0.62 8.00 6.67
N VAL A 125 -0.74 9.26 6.31
CA VAL A 125 -0.44 10.37 7.21
C VAL A 125 -1.74 10.97 7.72
N LEU A 126 -1.89 10.99 9.05
CA LEU A 126 -3.08 11.52 9.72
C LEU A 126 -2.87 12.98 10.10
N SER A 127 -3.86 13.84 9.80
CA SER A 127 -3.89 15.26 10.17
C SER A 127 -5.27 15.61 10.74
N GLY A 128 -5.43 15.44 12.04
CA GLY A 128 -6.73 15.62 12.70
C GLY A 128 -7.79 14.64 12.18
N LYS A 129 -8.83 15.15 11.51
CA LYS A 129 -9.88 14.35 10.85
C LYS A 129 -9.57 14.04 9.37
N ASN A 130 -8.47 14.55 8.86
CA ASN A 130 -8.06 14.31 7.48
C ASN A 130 -6.94 13.29 7.42
N SER A 131 -6.76 12.69 6.27
CA SER A 131 -5.61 11.84 6.01
C SER A 131 -5.16 11.96 4.57
N LYS A 132 -3.91 11.60 4.33
CA LYS A 132 -3.34 11.51 2.99
C LYS A 132 -2.58 10.20 2.81
N ALA A 133 -2.53 9.71 1.61
CA ALA A 133 -1.60 8.69 1.19
C ALA A 133 -0.24 9.34 0.90
N GLN A 134 0.84 8.71 1.36
CA GLN A 134 2.20 9.08 1.04
C GLN A 134 2.93 7.84 0.53
N VAL A 135 3.53 7.96 -0.64
CA VAL A 135 4.25 6.85 -1.28
C VAL A 135 5.55 7.33 -1.89
N ALA A 136 6.59 6.54 -1.75
CA ALA A 136 7.87 6.74 -2.44
C ALA A 136 8.35 5.40 -3.01
N LEU A 137 8.76 5.44 -4.29
CA LEU A 137 9.26 4.28 -5.04
C LEU A 137 10.61 4.61 -5.66
N GLU A 138 11.53 3.68 -5.62
CA GLU A 138 12.70 3.67 -6.51
C GLU A 138 12.38 2.75 -7.69
N LEU A 139 12.48 3.28 -8.92
CA LEU A 139 12.26 2.54 -10.16
C LEU A 139 13.54 2.51 -10.98
N ARG A 140 13.92 1.34 -11.43
CA ARG A 140 15.10 1.10 -12.25
C ARG A 140 14.71 0.44 -13.55
N LEU A 141 15.07 1.05 -14.65
CA LEU A 141 14.85 0.52 -16.00
C LEU A 141 16.18 0.28 -16.69
N GLN A 142 16.37 -0.94 -17.16
CA GLN A 142 17.47 -1.32 -18.04
C GLN A 142 16.91 -1.58 -19.43
N VAL A 143 17.64 -1.13 -20.46
CA VAL A 143 17.31 -1.37 -21.87
C VAL A 143 18.53 -2.00 -22.54
N ALA A 144 18.32 -3.15 -23.18
CA ALA A 144 19.40 -3.93 -23.78
C ALA A 144 20.59 -4.17 -22.82
N GLY A 145 20.27 -4.45 -21.54
CA GLY A 145 21.26 -4.71 -20.50
C GLY A 145 21.99 -3.48 -19.98
N LYS A 146 21.65 -2.27 -20.43
CA LYS A 146 22.25 -1.01 -19.95
C LYS A 146 21.25 -0.23 -19.10
N PRO A 147 21.70 0.39 -17.99
CA PRO A 147 20.85 1.28 -17.22
C PRO A 147 20.38 2.45 -18.08
N LEU A 148 19.06 2.63 -18.20
CA LEU A 148 18.45 3.79 -18.84
C LEU A 148 17.97 4.79 -17.79
N LEU A 149 17.37 4.31 -16.70
CA LEU A 149 16.79 5.13 -15.64
C LEU A 149 16.98 4.45 -14.29
N ASN A 150 17.36 5.23 -13.29
CA ASN A 150 17.35 4.84 -11.88
C ASN A 150 17.00 6.08 -11.07
N LYS A 151 15.73 6.16 -10.63
CA LYS A 151 15.22 7.37 -9.98
C LYS A 151 14.22 7.02 -8.88
N SER A 152 14.25 7.81 -7.81
CA SER A 152 13.22 7.78 -6.77
C SER A 152 12.12 8.78 -7.09
N TYR A 153 10.88 8.34 -6.92
CA TYR A 153 9.66 9.10 -7.10
C TYR A 153 8.91 9.15 -5.79
N GLN A 154 8.25 10.26 -5.53
CA GLN A 154 7.38 10.39 -4.35
C GLN A 154 6.12 11.13 -4.73
N ALA A 155 5.02 10.76 -4.10
CA ALA A 155 3.74 11.42 -4.27
C ALA A 155 2.95 11.41 -2.96
N GLU A 156 2.12 12.43 -2.80
CA GLU A 156 1.12 12.54 -1.74
C GLU A 156 -0.23 12.83 -2.36
N GLN A 157 -1.27 12.23 -1.81
CA GLN A 157 -2.64 12.45 -2.25
C GLN A 157 -3.56 12.50 -1.03
N ALA A 158 -4.35 13.56 -0.90
CA ALA A 158 -5.35 13.66 0.14
C ALA A 158 -6.44 12.60 -0.06
N ALA A 159 -6.88 11.98 1.03
CA ALA A 159 -8.06 11.13 1.02
C ALA A 159 -9.33 11.99 1.15
N ASP A 160 -10.42 11.56 0.50
CA ASP A 160 -11.70 12.30 0.50
C ASP A 160 -12.35 12.34 1.89
N ASP A 161 -12.08 11.33 2.72
CA ASP A 161 -12.52 11.24 4.11
C ASP A 161 -11.49 10.48 4.97
N ASP A 162 -11.80 10.26 6.25
CA ASP A 162 -10.90 9.59 7.19
C ASP A 162 -10.98 8.06 7.16
N SER A 163 -11.73 7.47 6.22
CA SER A 163 -11.82 6.03 6.05
C SER A 163 -10.55 5.43 5.42
N LEU A 164 -10.27 4.17 5.75
CA LEU A 164 -9.20 3.44 5.08
C LEU A 164 -9.54 3.07 3.63
N GLY A 165 -10.83 3.09 3.26
CA GLY A 165 -11.27 2.96 1.87
C GLY A 165 -10.85 4.17 1.04
N ALA A 166 -11.14 5.38 1.52
CA ALA A 166 -10.72 6.62 0.88
C ALA A 166 -9.18 6.75 0.82
N PHE A 167 -8.48 6.33 1.89
CA PHE A 167 -7.02 6.25 1.89
C PHE A 167 -6.49 5.30 0.79
N ALA A 168 -7.12 4.13 0.58
CA ALA A 168 -6.69 3.22 -0.49
C ALA A 168 -6.86 3.84 -1.88
N VAL A 169 -7.98 4.55 -2.12
CA VAL A 169 -8.20 5.30 -3.37
C VAL A 169 -7.15 6.42 -3.55
N ALA A 170 -6.84 7.16 -2.48
CA ALA A 170 -5.78 8.17 -2.53
C ALA A 170 -4.41 7.55 -2.85
N MET A 171 -4.09 6.37 -2.33
CA MET A 171 -2.87 5.64 -2.65
C MET A 171 -2.81 5.23 -4.14
N GLU A 172 -3.93 4.78 -4.72
CA GLU A 172 -4.03 4.48 -6.16
C GLU A 172 -3.72 5.71 -7.02
N GLN A 173 -4.26 6.87 -6.65
CA GLN A 173 -4.03 8.13 -7.36
C GLN A 173 -2.58 8.61 -7.23
N ALA A 174 -2.00 8.50 -6.03
CA ALA A 174 -0.59 8.84 -5.79
C ALA A 174 0.34 7.95 -6.65
N LEU A 175 0.08 6.65 -6.69
CA LEU A 175 0.83 5.71 -7.54
C LEU A 175 0.67 6.04 -9.02
N ALA A 176 -0.54 6.36 -9.47
CA ALA A 176 -0.77 6.76 -10.86
C ALA A 176 0.04 8.00 -11.24
N GLY A 177 0.14 8.98 -10.35
CA GLY A 177 0.99 10.16 -10.53
C GLY A 177 2.47 9.78 -10.73
N ILE A 178 3.00 8.89 -9.90
CA ILE A 178 4.38 8.38 -10.04
C ILE A 178 4.57 7.69 -11.39
N TYR A 179 3.61 6.87 -11.83
CA TYR A 179 3.76 6.16 -13.10
C TYR A 179 3.75 7.10 -14.31
N VAL A 180 2.94 8.16 -14.28
CA VAL A 180 2.95 9.20 -15.32
C VAL A 180 4.30 9.90 -15.37
N GLU A 181 4.87 10.27 -14.21
CA GLU A 181 6.20 10.88 -14.14
C GLU A 181 7.30 9.94 -14.63
N PHE A 182 7.26 8.68 -14.21
CA PHE A 182 8.18 7.64 -14.68
C PHE A 182 8.16 7.49 -16.21
N LEU A 183 6.96 7.40 -16.82
CA LEU A 183 6.82 7.30 -18.27
C LEU A 183 7.37 8.54 -18.98
N ALA A 184 7.14 9.74 -18.43
CA ALA A 184 7.68 10.97 -18.97
C ALA A 184 9.21 10.99 -18.92
N ASP A 185 9.82 10.49 -17.84
CA ASP A 185 11.27 10.38 -17.70
C ASP A 185 11.85 9.38 -18.70
N VAL A 186 11.23 8.22 -18.87
CA VAL A 186 11.63 7.23 -19.87
C VAL A 186 11.60 7.83 -21.28
N ALA A 187 10.56 8.59 -21.61
CA ALA A 187 10.45 9.25 -22.91
C ALA A 187 11.56 10.29 -23.15
N ARG A 188 12.00 10.99 -22.09
CA ARG A 188 13.09 11.98 -22.16
C ARG A 188 14.50 11.36 -22.20
N SER A 189 14.64 10.14 -21.71
CA SER A 189 15.94 9.44 -21.62
C SER A 189 16.31 8.68 -22.90
N ARG A 190 15.47 8.74 -23.93
CA ARG A 190 15.69 8.20 -25.26
C ARG A 190 16.44 9.19 -26.15
#